data_aa3854e7ac5d19697669e53009da4a97
#
_entry.id   aa3854e7ac5d19697669e53009da4a97
#
_cell.length_a   1.000
_cell.length_b   1.000
_cell.length_c   1.000
_cell.angle_alpha   90.00
_cell.angle_beta   90.00
_cell.angle_gamma   90.00
#
_symmetry.space_group_name_H-M   'P 1'
#
loop_
_entity.id
_entity.type
_entity.pdbx_description
1 polymer ?
#
loop_
_entity_poly.entity_id
_entity_poly.type
_entity_poly.pdbx_seq_one_letter_code
_entity_poly.pdbx_strand_id
1 'polypeptide(L)'
;MKFLKLIPILFIFFGNVPYKNEVHAEIKNPEDFRVLSNEIKKLSISNVEYFIKEGDNYIKNGDFEKAKEFYLDARKLAKQLASFYSDLNSSFKGIDARIPKEMQRKGKETLQILAEVNERLASMYIKTEKPEVAVPLLVETIRIMSPNSPEGKEAYERLIQLGFVETKYKG
;
A
#
# COMPACT_ATOMS: atom_id res chain seq x y z
N MET A 1 -17.21 51.55 -67.52
CA MET A 1 -16.44 50.25 -67.41
C MET A 1 -16.36 49.90 -65.96
N LYS A 2 -17.18 48.92 -65.49
CA LYS A 2 -17.15 48.43 -64.12
C LYS A 2 -16.56 47.03 -64.12
N PHE A 3 -15.36 46.88 -63.53
CA PHE A 3 -14.70 45.56 -63.34
C PHE A 3 -15.37 44.81 -62.20
N LEU A 4 -16.03 43.74 -62.57
CA LEU A 4 -16.59 42.77 -61.62
C LEU A 4 -15.47 41.86 -61.15
N LYS A 5 -15.08 41.97 -59.87
CA LYS A 5 -14.09 41.05 -59.22
C LYS A 5 -14.76 39.74 -58.87
N LEU A 6 -14.34 38.68 -59.53
CA LEU A 6 -14.71 37.30 -59.20
C LEU A 6 -13.96 36.87 -57.92
N ILE A 7 -14.71 36.51 -56.90
CA ILE A 7 -14.14 35.91 -55.66
C ILE A 7 -14.17 34.40 -55.86
N PRO A 8 -13.04 33.66 -55.77
CA PRO A 8 -13.07 32.21 -55.81
C PRO A 8 -13.61 31.67 -54.48
N ILE A 9 -14.69 30.88 -54.59
CA ILE A 9 -15.26 30.13 -53.49
C ILE A 9 -14.31 28.95 -53.19
N LEU A 10 -13.65 29.01 -52.03
CA LEU A 10 -12.81 27.93 -51.52
C LEU A 10 -13.71 26.83 -50.93
N PHE A 11 -13.85 25.73 -51.65
CA PHE A 11 -14.51 24.54 -51.16
C PHE A 11 -13.61 23.87 -50.13
N ILE A 12 -13.93 24.01 -48.82
CA ILE A 12 -13.28 23.27 -47.76
C ILE A 12 -13.93 21.89 -47.76
N PHE A 13 -13.20 20.90 -48.32
CA PHE A 13 -13.54 19.49 -48.14
C PHE A 13 -13.30 19.12 -46.68
N PHE A 14 -14.35 19.03 -45.89
CA PHE A 14 -14.31 18.31 -44.62
C PHE A 14 -14.17 16.82 -44.93
N GLY A 15 -12.94 16.35 -44.96
CA GLY A 15 -12.64 14.94 -44.99
C GLY A 15 -13.16 14.29 -43.69
N ASN A 16 -14.15 13.42 -43.83
CA ASN A 16 -14.54 12.50 -42.79
C ASN A 16 -13.32 11.63 -42.39
N VAL A 17 -12.64 11.99 -41.31
CA VAL A 17 -11.69 11.10 -40.67
C VAL A 17 -12.52 10.08 -39.90
N PRO A 18 -12.50 8.80 -40.24
CA PRO A 18 -13.16 7.80 -39.41
C PRO A 18 -12.42 7.75 -38.08
N TYR A 19 -13.07 8.20 -37.02
CA TYR A 19 -12.67 7.91 -35.64
C TYR A 19 -12.72 6.39 -35.45
N LYS A 20 -11.61 5.72 -35.64
CA LYS A 20 -11.42 4.38 -35.10
C LYS A 20 -11.09 4.49 -33.62
N ASN A 21 -12.10 4.75 -32.82
CA ASN A 21 -12.05 4.47 -31.41
C ASN A 21 -12.60 3.07 -31.20
N GLU A 22 -11.75 2.11 -31.14
CA GLU A 22 -12.00 0.88 -30.39
C GLU A 22 -10.64 0.25 -30.05
N VAL A 23 -10.02 0.77 -28.99
CA VAL A 23 -9.12 -0.06 -28.21
C VAL A 23 -10.00 -0.83 -27.24
N HIS A 24 -10.81 -1.74 -27.75
CA HIS A 24 -11.23 -2.87 -26.97
C HIS A 24 -10.01 -3.77 -26.84
N ALA A 25 -9.35 -3.68 -25.71
CA ALA A 25 -8.50 -4.76 -25.26
C ALA A 25 -9.44 -5.97 -25.07
N GLU A 26 -9.66 -6.72 -26.15
CA GLU A 26 -10.39 -7.98 -26.12
C GLU A 26 -9.55 -8.94 -25.31
N ILE A 27 -9.87 -9.04 -24.03
CA ILE A 27 -9.26 -10.00 -23.13
C ILE A 27 -9.76 -11.38 -23.55
N LYS A 28 -9.01 -12.01 -24.44
CA LYS A 28 -9.42 -13.24 -25.14
C LYS A 28 -9.28 -14.50 -24.29
N ASN A 29 -8.53 -14.45 -23.16
CA ASN A 29 -8.28 -15.67 -22.40
C ASN A 29 -8.06 -15.37 -20.90
N PRO A 30 -8.72 -16.08 -19.96
CA PRO A 30 -8.39 -16.02 -18.53
C PRO A 30 -6.93 -16.35 -18.22
N GLU A 31 -6.23 -17.05 -19.10
CA GLU A 31 -4.82 -17.38 -18.98
C GLU A 31 -3.90 -16.14 -19.19
N ASP A 32 -4.33 -15.15 -19.98
CA ASP A 32 -3.55 -13.90 -20.18
C ASP A 32 -3.49 -13.07 -18.89
N PHE A 33 -4.49 -13.19 -18.01
CA PHE A 33 -4.43 -12.65 -16.64
C PHE A 33 -3.44 -13.36 -15.74
N ARG A 34 -3.08 -14.62 -16.01
CA ARG A 34 -2.09 -15.35 -15.21
C ARG A 34 -0.66 -14.86 -15.42
N VAL A 35 -0.35 -14.30 -16.58
CA VAL A 35 0.97 -13.66 -16.80
C VAL A 35 1.08 -12.40 -15.96
N LEU A 36 0.03 -11.58 -15.89
CA LEU A 36 -0.08 -10.49 -14.94
C LEU A 36 -0.06 -10.98 -13.48
N SER A 37 -0.56 -12.21 -13.18
CA SER A 37 -0.56 -12.76 -11.83
C SER A 37 0.84 -13.01 -11.26
N ASN A 38 1.86 -13.22 -12.09
CA ASN A 38 3.25 -13.34 -11.62
C ASN A 38 3.83 -11.99 -11.17
N GLU A 39 3.41 -10.88 -11.79
CA GLU A 39 3.71 -9.53 -11.31
C GLU A 39 2.81 -9.13 -10.14
N ILE A 40 1.54 -9.54 -10.14
CA ILE A 40 0.56 -9.32 -9.05
C ILE A 40 0.94 -10.13 -7.80
N LYS A 41 1.62 -11.28 -7.94
CA LYS A 41 2.19 -12.00 -6.79
C LYS A 41 3.16 -11.16 -5.97
N LYS A 42 3.75 -10.12 -6.57
CA LYS A 42 4.59 -9.15 -5.85
C LYS A 42 3.75 -8.30 -4.89
N LEU A 43 2.49 -7.99 -5.21
CA LEU A 43 1.56 -7.25 -4.35
C LEU A 43 0.64 -8.25 -3.62
N SER A 44 1.16 -8.95 -2.63
CA SER A 44 0.43 -9.96 -1.86
C SER A 44 0.88 -10.00 -0.39
N ILE A 45 -0.01 -10.44 0.49
CA ILE A 45 0.30 -10.68 1.91
C ILE A 45 1.45 -11.68 2.03
N SER A 46 1.44 -12.78 1.26
CA SER A 46 2.50 -13.79 1.28
C SER A 46 3.89 -13.21 0.95
N ASN A 47 3.94 -12.17 0.10
CA ASN A 47 5.22 -11.52 -0.20
C ASN A 47 5.68 -10.59 0.92
N VAL A 48 4.73 -9.96 1.65
CA VAL A 48 5.06 -9.22 2.88
C VAL A 48 5.66 -10.17 3.92
N GLU A 49 5.02 -11.33 4.15
CA GLU A 49 5.49 -12.36 5.07
C GLU A 49 6.86 -12.92 4.67
N TYR A 50 7.11 -13.08 3.37
CA TYR A 50 8.43 -13.47 2.86
C TYR A 50 9.50 -12.45 3.26
N PHE A 51 9.26 -11.15 3.04
CA PHE A 51 10.21 -10.10 3.44
C PHE A 51 10.42 -10.05 4.95
N ILE A 52 9.38 -10.26 5.76
CA ILE A 52 9.50 -10.34 7.21
C ILE A 52 10.43 -11.50 7.60
N LYS A 53 10.19 -12.69 7.04
CA LYS A 53 10.97 -13.88 7.31
C LYS A 53 12.45 -13.71 6.94
N GLU A 54 12.72 -13.11 5.77
CA GLU A 54 14.10 -12.81 5.38
C GLU A 54 14.75 -11.81 6.32
N GLY A 55 14.05 -10.74 6.71
CA GLY A 55 14.52 -9.81 7.73
C GLY A 55 14.85 -10.50 9.06
N ASP A 56 13.96 -11.39 9.54
CA ASP A 56 14.19 -12.18 10.77
C ASP A 56 15.42 -13.08 10.67
N ASN A 57 15.69 -13.64 9.48
CA ASN A 57 16.88 -14.45 9.23
C ASN A 57 18.17 -13.61 9.32
N TYR A 58 18.17 -12.40 8.76
CA TYR A 58 19.31 -11.48 8.86
C TYR A 58 19.53 -10.98 10.29
N ILE A 59 18.47 -10.74 11.05
CA ILE A 59 18.58 -10.41 12.50
C ILE A 59 19.30 -11.52 13.27
N LYS A 60 18.93 -12.80 13.01
CA LYS A 60 19.59 -13.95 13.66
C LYS A 60 21.08 -14.04 13.34
N ASN A 61 21.46 -13.62 12.15
CA ASN A 61 22.84 -13.61 11.68
C ASN A 61 23.62 -12.33 12.09
N GLY A 62 22.95 -11.36 12.75
CA GLY A 62 23.56 -10.11 13.17
C GLY A 62 23.71 -9.06 12.05
N ASP A 63 23.17 -9.31 10.86
CA ASP A 63 23.20 -8.38 9.71
C ASP A 63 22.00 -7.42 9.79
N PHE A 64 22.10 -6.41 10.64
CA PHE A 64 21.02 -5.44 10.88
C PHE A 64 20.73 -4.55 9.66
N GLU A 65 21.73 -4.26 8.81
CA GLU A 65 21.51 -3.43 7.63
C GLU A 65 20.65 -4.16 6.59
N LYS A 66 20.93 -5.42 6.29
CA LYS A 66 20.10 -6.23 5.41
C LYS A 66 18.71 -6.50 6.01
N ALA A 67 18.64 -6.79 7.30
CA ALA A 67 17.36 -6.95 7.98
C ALA A 67 16.48 -5.72 7.83
N LYS A 68 17.07 -4.52 7.99
CA LYS A 68 16.39 -3.23 7.78
C LYS A 68 15.82 -3.10 6.38
N GLU A 69 16.58 -3.43 5.34
CA GLU A 69 16.14 -3.36 3.95
C GLU A 69 14.89 -4.24 3.74
N PHE A 70 14.94 -5.49 4.16
CA PHE A 70 13.81 -6.42 4.06
C PHE A 70 12.58 -5.95 4.83
N TYR A 71 12.75 -5.45 6.06
CA TYR A 71 11.61 -4.93 6.83
C TYR A 71 11.03 -3.64 6.23
N LEU A 72 11.84 -2.77 5.64
CA LEU A 72 11.34 -1.58 4.93
C LEU A 72 10.56 -1.95 3.67
N ASP A 73 10.99 -2.97 2.93
CA ASP A 73 10.26 -3.49 1.78
C ASP A 73 8.94 -4.14 2.22
N ALA A 74 8.94 -4.96 3.28
CA ALA A 74 7.74 -5.51 3.89
C ALA A 74 6.74 -4.39 4.27
N ARG A 75 7.23 -3.36 4.97
CA ARG A 75 6.43 -2.21 5.41
C ARG A 75 5.83 -1.44 4.23
N LYS A 76 6.63 -1.17 3.21
CA LYS A 76 6.20 -0.49 1.98
C LYS A 76 5.07 -1.27 1.30
N LEU A 77 5.27 -2.57 1.12
CA LEU A 77 4.30 -3.45 0.48
C LEU A 77 3.01 -3.58 1.29
N ALA A 78 3.09 -3.73 2.62
CA ALA A 78 1.94 -3.77 3.50
C ALA A 78 1.12 -2.46 3.43
N LYS A 79 1.77 -1.30 3.39
CA LYS A 79 1.09 -0.01 3.20
C LYS A 79 0.36 0.08 1.86
N GLN A 80 0.98 -0.38 0.78
CA GLN A 80 0.35 -0.41 -0.55
C GLN A 80 -0.90 -1.31 -0.56
N LEU A 81 -0.80 -2.49 0.04
CA LEU A 81 -1.94 -3.41 0.16
C LEU A 81 -3.07 -2.83 1.02
N ALA A 82 -2.74 -2.20 2.17
CA ALA A 82 -3.73 -1.57 3.03
C ALA A 82 -4.48 -0.44 2.30
N SER A 83 -3.77 0.41 1.55
CA SER A 83 -4.39 1.44 0.70
C SER A 83 -5.30 0.82 -0.35
N PHE A 84 -4.81 -0.17 -1.09
CA PHE A 84 -5.56 -0.87 -2.12
C PHE A 84 -6.89 -1.45 -1.58
N TYR A 85 -6.86 -2.14 -0.43
CA TYR A 85 -8.08 -2.70 0.16
C TYR A 85 -9.03 -1.61 0.66
N SER A 86 -8.49 -0.50 1.21
CA SER A 86 -9.28 0.66 1.64
C SER A 86 -10.00 1.33 0.47
N ASP A 87 -9.29 1.52 -0.64
CA ASP A 87 -9.83 2.18 -1.84
C ASP A 87 -10.93 1.33 -2.49
N LEU A 88 -10.72 0.01 -2.61
CA LEU A 88 -11.75 -0.90 -3.09
C LEU A 88 -12.97 -0.95 -2.15
N ASN A 89 -12.75 -1.02 -0.83
CA ASN A 89 -13.82 -0.97 0.15
C ASN A 89 -14.69 0.28 -0.05
N SER A 90 -14.07 1.43 -0.22
CA SER A 90 -14.73 2.72 -0.39
C SER A 90 -15.48 2.80 -1.73
N SER A 91 -14.87 2.31 -2.81
CA SER A 91 -15.42 2.37 -4.17
C SER A 91 -16.69 1.55 -4.34
N PHE A 92 -16.83 0.44 -3.61
CA PHE A 92 -18.00 -0.44 -3.71
C PHE A 92 -19.02 -0.27 -2.57
N LYS A 93 -18.78 0.68 -1.67
CA LYS A 93 -19.71 0.96 -0.57
C LYS A 93 -21.06 1.43 -1.11
N GLY A 94 -22.13 0.70 -0.75
CA GLY A 94 -23.50 0.99 -1.21
C GLY A 94 -23.85 0.42 -2.59
N ILE A 95 -22.89 -0.23 -3.29
CA ILE A 95 -23.13 -0.88 -4.58
C ILE A 95 -23.28 -2.40 -4.41
N ASP A 96 -22.29 -3.05 -3.81
CA ASP A 96 -22.30 -4.49 -3.52
C ASP A 96 -21.65 -4.75 -2.16
N ALA A 97 -22.44 -5.15 -1.18
CA ALA A 97 -21.96 -5.32 0.20
C ALA A 97 -20.93 -6.45 0.40
N ARG A 98 -20.82 -7.38 -0.56
CA ARG A 98 -19.88 -8.51 -0.47
C ARG A 98 -18.46 -8.06 -0.63
N ILE A 99 -18.20 -7.12 -1.57
CA ILE A 99 -16.85 -6.61 -1.87
C ILE A 99 -16.28 -5.81 -0.68
N PRO A 100 -16.98 -4.80 -0.11
CA PRO A 100 -16.53 -4.14 1.10
C PRO A 100 -16.23 -5.09 2.27
N LYS A 101 -17.07 -6.10 2.49
CA LYS A 101 -16.86 -7.08 3.57
C LYS A 101 -15.56 -7.87 3.38
N GLU A 102 -15.26 -8.29 2.16
CA GLU A 102 -14.00 -8.96 1.83
C GLU A 102 -12.80 -8.03 2.00
N MET A 103 -12.89 -6.80 1.49
CA MET A 103 -11.82 -5.81 1.56
C MET A 103 -11.52 -5.36 2.99
N GLN A 104 -12.53 -5.22 3.84
CA GLN A 104 -12.36 -4.95 5.26
C GLN A 104 -11.58 -6.06 5.96
N ARG A 105 -11.90 -7.33 5.69
CA ARG A 105 -11.19 -8.47 6.27
C ARG A 105 -9.71 -8.46 5.87
N LYS A 106 -9.43 -8.35 4.56
CA LYS A 106 -8.07 -8.31 4.01
C LYS A 106 -7.29 -7.07 4.49
N GLY A 107 -7.97 -5.92 4.54
CA GLY A 107 -7.38 -4.69 5.05
C GLY A 107 -6.99 -4.81 6.52
N LYS A 108 -7.85 -5.39 7.37
CA LYS A 108 -7.54 -5.65 8.79
C LYS A 108 -6.33 -6.58 8.95
N GLU A 109 -6.29 -7.68 8.21
CA GLU A 109 -5.17 -8.61 8.20
C GLU A 109 -3.86 -7.90 7.79
N THR A 110 -3.91 -7.09 6.74
CA THR A 110 -2.74 -6.32 6.28
C THR A 110 -2.27 -5.29 7.32
N LEU A 111 -3.19 -4.62 8.03
CA LEU A 111 -2.83 -3.68 9.10
C LEU A 111 -2.19 -4.38 10.29
N GLN A 112 -2.61 -5.60 10.64
CA GLN A 112 -1.96 -6.42 11.66
C GLN A 112 -0.51 -6.74 11.27
N ILE A 113 -0.30 -7.19 10.02
CA ILE A 113 1.05 -7.46 9.50
C ILE A 113 1.91 -6.18 9.47
N LEU A 114 1.32 -5.02 9.11
CA LEU A 114 2.03 -3.74 9.14
C LEU A 114 2.47 -3.38 10.58
N ALA A 115 1.61 -3.62 11.58
CA ALA A 115 1.96 -3.43 12.98
C ALA A 115 3.12 -4.33 13.42
N GLU A 116 3.11 -5.60 12.99
CA GLU A 116 4.22 -6.53 13.25
C GLU A 116 5.55 -6.07 12.62
N VAL A 117 5.51 -5.56 11.39
CA VAL A 117 6.72 -5.03 10.73
C VAL A 117 7.24 -3.80 11.45
N ASN A 118 6.35 -2.89 11.85
CA ASN A 118 6.73 -1.69 12.62
C ASN A 118 7.39 -2.09 13.95
N GLU A 119 6.87 -3.12 14.63
CA GLU A 119 7.43 -3.63 15.88
C GLU A 119 8.84 -4.19 15.69
N ARG A 120 9.07 -4.99 14.62
CA ARG A 120 10.40 -5.53 14.30
C ARG A 120 11.41 -4.42 13.99
N LEU A 121 11.00 -3.43 13.20
CA LEU A 121 11.82 -2.26 12.91
C LEU A 121 12.13 -1.44 14.17
N ALA A 122 11.11 -1.19 15.01
CA ALA A 122 11.30 -0.47 16.27
C ALA A 122 12.26 -1.20 17.20
N SER A 123 12.07 -2.52 17.38
CA SER A 123 12.97 -3.37 18.16
C SER A 123 14.41 -3.34 17.66
N MET A 124 14.58 -3.43 16.34
CA MET A 124 15.91 -3.36 15.70
C MET A 124 16.55 -2.00 15.93
N TYR A 125 15.83 -0.88 15.77
CA TYR A 125 16.38 0.45 15.99
C TYR A 125 16.73 0.71 17.47
N ILE A 126 15.90 0.23 18.40
CA ILE A 126 16.23 0.30 19.83
C ILE A 126 17.52 -0.48 20.12
N LYS A 127 17.64 -1.71 19.59
CA LYS A 127 18.83 -2.56 19.76
C LYS A 127 20.09 -1.96 19.15
N THR A 128 19.95 -1.17 18.09
CA THR A 128 21.07 -0.47 17.43
C THR A 128 21.28 0.96 17.93
N GLU A 129 20.77 1.27 19.13
CA GLU A 129 20.94 2.56 19.82
C GLU A 129 20.41 3.78 19.03
N LYS A 130 19.31 3.58 18.29
CA LYS A 130 18.60 4.62 17.51
C LYS A 130 17.12 4.70 17.93
N PRO A 131 16.79 4.88 19.22
CA PRO A 131 15.41 4.83 19.71
C PRO A 131 14.53 5.92 19.11
N GLU A 132 15.08 7.06 18.72
CA GLU A 132 14.35 8.16 18.08
C GLU A 132 13.71 7.73 16.73
N VAL A 133 14.33 6.77 16.03
CA VAL A 133 13.77 6.22 14.78
C VAL A 133 12.64 5.22 15.06
N ALA A 134 12.64 4.58 16.22
CA ALA A 134 11.58 3.65 16.63
C ALA A 134 10.27 4.39 16.99
N VAL A 135 10.34 5.60 17.51
CA VAL A 135 9.17 6.37 18.00
C VAL A 135 8.08 6.51 16.94
N PRO A 136 8.32 6.99 15.72
CA PRO A 136 7.27 7.12 14.71
C PRO A 136 6.66 5.77 14.30
N LEU A 137 7.39 4.67 14.39
CA LEU A 137 6.88 3.32 14.11
C LEU A 137 5.90 2.87 15.19
N LEU A 138 6.25 3.06 16.46
CA LEU A 138 5.39 2.77 17.61
C LEU A 138 4.11 3.62 17.58
N VAL A 139 4.23 4.93 17.31
CA VAL A 139 3.08 5.84 17.16
C VAL A 139 2.16 5.40 16.01
N GLU A 140 2.73 4.97 14.88
CA GLU A 140 1.94 4.44 13.77
C GLU A 140 1.20 3.17 14.18
N THR A 141 1.84 2.24 14.89
CA THR A 141 1.20 1.02 15.41
C THR A 141 0.00 1.35 16.31
N ILE A 142 0.15 2.29 17.25
CA ILE A 142 -0.97 2.75 18.10
C ILE A 142 -2.12 3.29 17.26
N ARG A 143 -1.81 4.06 16.22
CA ARG A 143 -2.82 4.69 15.35
C ARG A 143 -3.59 3.67 14.52
N ILE A 144 -2.93 2.66 13.94
CA ILE A 144 -3.56 1.68 13.04
C ILE A 144 -4.28 0.56 13.78
N MET A 145 -3.77 0.17 14.96
CA MET A 145 -4.32 -0.94 15.74
C MET A 145 -5.29 -0.49 16.83
N SER A 146 -5.40 0.81 17.11
CA SER A 146 -6.09 1.38 18.27
C SER A 146 -5.30 1.24 19.59
N PRO A 147 -5.34 2.25 20.46
CA PRO A 147 -4.71 2.18 21.80
C PRO A 147 -5.20 1.05 22.69
N ASN A 148 -6.42 0.55 22.46
CA ASN A 148 -7.04 -0.52 23.24
C ASN A 148 -6.65 -1.93 22.78
N SER A 149 -6.06 -2.09 21.60
CA SER A 149 -5.58 -3.39 21.11
C SER A 149 -4.34 -3.84 21.88
N PRO A 150 -4.03 -5.14 21.92
CA PRO A 150 -2.78 -5.63 22.51
C PRO A 150 -1.54 -4.95 21.92
N GLU A 151 -1.49 -4.83 20.58
CA GLU A 151 -0.37 -4.24 19.85
C GLU A 151 -0.24 -2.73 20.13
N GLY A 152 -1.38 -2.01 20.22
CA GLY A 152 -1.40 -0.59 20.54
C GLY A 152 -0.95 -0.31 21.97
N LYS A 153 -1.37 -1.15 22.94
CA LYS A 153 -0.93 -1.07 24.34
C LYS A 153 0.57 -1.33 24.46
N GLU A 154 1.07 -2.40 23.84
CA GLU A 154 2.50 -2.73 23.85
C GLU A 154 3.34 -1.59 23.25
N ALA A 155 2.94 -1.08 22.09
CA ALA A 155 3.64 0.05 21.46
C ALA A 155 3.64 1.30 22.35
N TYR A 156 2.55 1.59 23.06
CA TYR A 156 2.48 2.70 23.99
C TYR A 156 3.38 2.49 25.24
N GLU A 157 3.40 1.30 25.81
CA GLU A 157 4.29 0.94 26.91
C GLU A 157 5.76 1.10 26.54
N ARG A 158 6.14 0.77 25.31
CA ARG A 158 7.50 0.99 24.81
C ARG A 158 7.86 2.47 24.72
N LEU A 159 6.92 3.33 24.32
CA LEU A 159 7.15 4.78 24.35
C LEU A 159 7.40 5.30 25.76
N ILE A 160 6.72 4.73 26.79
CA ILE A 160 7.00 5.03 28.19
C ILE A 160 8.41 4.56 28.60
N GLN A 161 8.77 3.31 28.26
CA GLN A 161 10.08 2.75 28.57
C GLN A 161 11.24 3.54 27.93
N LEU A 162 11.02 4.09 26.75
CA LEU A 162 11.96 4.95 26.05
C LEU A 162 11.98 6.40 26.55
N GLY A 163 11.10 6.77 27.49
CA GLY A 163 11.04 8.12 28.07
C GLY A 163 10.38 9.18 27.18
N PHE A 164 9.71 8.79 26.10
CA PHE A 164 8.99 9.73 25.23
C PHE A 164 7.60 10.13 25.74
N VAL A 165 7.03 9.33 26.63
CA VAL A 165 5.76 9.61 27.35
C VAL A 165 5.87 9.18 28.79
N GLU A 166 5.18 9.89 29.69
CA GLU A 166 5.23 9.65 31.15
C GLU A 166 3.93 9.06 31.68
N THR A 167 2.81 9.42 31.07
CA THR A 167 1.46 9.03 31.53
C THR A 167 1.14 7.61 31.17
N LYS A 168 0.86 6.76 32.16
CA LYS A 168 0.42 5.37 31.93
C LYS A 168 -1.01 5.35 31.40
N TYR A 169 -1.23 4.57 30.32
CA TYR A 169 -2.56 4.31 29.80
C TYR A 169 -3.30 3.29 30.68
N LYS A 170 -4.56 3.62 31.04
CA LYS A 170 -5.38 2.79 31.96
C LYS A 170 -6.59 2.14 31.25
N GLY A 171 -6.57 2.11 29.88
CA GLY A 171 -7.67 1.59 29.06
C GLY A 171 -7.92 0.09 29.15
#